data_b98beda3b424e714453dc541568a1f94
#
_entry.id   b98beda3b424e714453dc541568a1f94
#
_cell.length_a   1.000
_cell.length_b   1.000
_cell.length_c   1.000
_cell.angle_alpha   90.00
_cell.angle_beta   90.00
_cell.angle_gamma   90.00
#
_symmetry.space_group_name_H-M   'P 1'
#
loop_
_entity.id
_entity.type
_entity.pdbx_description
1 polymer ?
#
loop_
_entity_poly.entity_id
_entity_poly.type
_entity_poly.pdbx_seq_one_letter_code
_entity_poly.pdbx_strand_id
1 'polypeptide(L)'
;MQILLNKRLLCTMVSLAIVGFGSVSCTDSNKETTSDAKVAQSTVASEEEKILNIYNWSDYIAPDTIENFEKETGIKVRYDVFDSNEILHAKLIAKNTGYDIVVPSSNWAKQQIEGGLFQKLDKTKLTNWKNLDEGILKQMEGVDPGNQYLVDWMWSYNTVGINEDKVKAALGDTPMPDNAWDLVFNPTYTSKLKSCGITFLDTPTDVFQAALHYLGKPVFTASNDDYRAAFDMLMKVRPHIKKFNSGGQIEDLAGGNVCVTYGWAGDINLARKRSIENKAEQNIVALVPKTGGLIFMDTMAIPADAKHPNNAHLFINYVMRPEVAASITNEVTYANPNKAATEFVDEEIKNNKSIYLSDEDIAKLVPPGVESQEAKRTLTRFYTKFKSGV
;
A
#
# COMPACT_ATOMS: atom_id res chain seq x y z
N MET A 1 -3.60 35.76 -42.75
CA MET A 1 -4.67 35.33 -43.66
C MET A 1 -5.66 34.60 -42.76
N GLN A 2 -6.52 35.27 -42.02
CA GLN A 2 -7.91 35.63 -42.34
C GLN A 2 -8.61 34.43 -43.05
N ILE A 3 -9.68 33.90 -42.54
CA ILE A 3 -11.06 34.40 -42.47
C ILE A 3 -11.92 33.45 -41.63
N LEU A 4 -12.56 33.88 -40.56
CA LEU A 4 -13.97 34.15 -40.30
C LEU A 4 -14.92 32.93 -40.25
N LEU A 5 -15.51 32.68 -39.08
CA LEU A 5 -16.86 33.09 -38.61
C LEU A 5 -18.04 32.47 -39.38
N ASN A 6 -18.86 31.66 -38.74
CA ASN A 6 -20.28 32.04 -38.65
C ASN A 6 -21.07 31.25 -37.59
N LYS A 7 -21.86 32.00 -36.85
CA LYS A 7 -22.95 31.67 -35.92
C LYS A 7 -24.21 31.25 -36.66
N ARG A 8 -25.09 30.52 -35.97
CA ARG A 8 -26.57 30.68 -35.84
C ARG A 8 -27.12 29.46 -35.14
N LEU A 9 -27.58 29.44 -33.92
CA LEU A 9 -28.81 29.98 -33.30
C LEU A 9 -30.10 29.71 -34.09
N LEU A 10 -30.96 28.78 -33.60
CA LEU A 10 -32.41 28.94 -33.66
C LEU A 10 -33.10 28.11 -32.55
N CYS A 11 -33.79 28.85 -31.69
CA CYS A 11 -34.85 28.38 -30.80
C CYS A 11 -36.11 28.08 -31.60
N THR A 12 -36.91 27.11 -31.17
CA THR A 12 -38.36 27.21 -31.28
C THR A 12 -39.05 26.44 -30.16
N MET A 13 -39.84 27.19 -29.42
CA MET A 13 -40.85 26.78 -28.45
C MET A 13 -42.17 26.41 -29.17
N VAL A 14 -43.15 26.01 -28.29
CA VAL A 14 -44.62 26.04 -28.48
C VAL A 14 -45.25 24.65 -28.64
N SER A 15 -46.31 24.20 -27.96
CA SER A 15 -47.28 24.61 -26.96
C SER A 15 -48.11 23.37 -26.60
N LEU A 16 -48.50 23.18 -25.38
CA LEU A 16 -49.80 23.31 -24.68
C LEU A 16 -51.07 22.87 -25.37
N ALA A 17 -51.80 21.90 -24.77
CA ALA A 17 -53.27 21.79 -24.65
C ALA A 17 -53.56 20.55 -23.79
N ILE A 18 -54.08 20.57 -22.64
CA ILE A 18 -55.27 20.99 -21.83
C ILE A 18 -56.61 20.37 -22.32
N VAL A 19 -57.37 19.83 -21.32
CA VAL A 19 -58.80 19.55 -21.17
C VAL A 19 -59.23 18.13 -21.52
N GLY A 20 -59.89 17.34 -20.66
CA GLY A 20 -61.13 17.62 -20.02
C GLY A 20 -61.57 16.65 -18.93
N PHE A 21 -62.38 17.19 -18.14
CA PHE A 21 -63.20 16.75 -17.04
C PHE A 21 -64.13 15.57 -17.31
N GLY A 22 -64.41 14.80 -16.24
CA GLY A 22 -65.57 13.91 -16.19
C GLY A 22 -65.76 13.32 -14.81
N SER A 23 -66.65 13.94 -14.06
CA SER A 23 -67.03 13.64 -12.68
C SER A 23 -68.24 12.69 -12.60
N VAL A 24 -68.48 12.23 -11.36
CA VAL A 24 -69.76 11.77 -10.78
C VAL A 24 -70.00 10.27 -10.87
N SER A 25 -70.43 9.50 -9.85
CA SER A 25 -71.05 9.72 -8.56
C SER A 25 -71.14 8.40 -7.78
N CYS A 26 -71.17 8.53 -6.45
CA CYS A 26 -71.74 7.71 -5.38
C CYS A 26 -72.61 6.48 -5.73
N THR A 27 -72.49 5.39 -5.02
CA THR A 27 -73.15 5.06 -3.74
C THR A 27 -72.91 3.60 -3.32
N ASP A 28 -72.80 3.51 -1.98
CA ASP A 28 -73.24 2.47 -1.05
C ASP A 28 -72.63 1.03 -0.96
N SER A 29 -72.10 0.88 0.22
CA SER A 29 -72.28 -0.21 1.20
C SER A 29 -72.23 -1.68 0.75
N ASN A 30 -71.14 -2.39 1.13
CA ASN A 30 -71.30 -3.36 2.24
C ASN A 30 -69.97 -3.95 2.67
N LYS A 31 -69.90 -4.22 3.97
CA LYS A 31 -68.85 -4.95 4.69
C LYS A 31 -68.51 -6.30 4.03
N GLU A 32 -67.26 -6.64 4.01
CA GLU A 32 -66.78 -7.85 4.68
C GLU A 32 -65.24 -7.94 4.68
N THR A 33 -64.77 -8.22 5.86
CA THR A 33 -63.46 -8.69 6.27
C THR A 33 -62.75 -9.56 5.24
N THR A 34 -61.44 -9.29 5.02
CA THR A 34 -60.42 -10.31 5.33
C THR A 34 -59.03 -9.93 4.85
N SER A 35 -58.13 -10.14 5.76
CA SER A 35 -56.70 -10.55 5.58
C SER A 35 -55.80 -9.67 4.73
N ASP A 36 -55.09 -8.80 5.46
CA ASP A 36 -53.78 -8.32 5.09
C ASP A 36 -52.82 -9.50 4.82
N ALA A 37 -52.75 -9.92 3.59
CA ALA A 37 -51.58 -10.68 3.11
C ALA A 37 -50.50 -9.65 2.78
N LYS A 38 -49.64 -9.33 3.79
CA LYS A 38 -48.30 -8.78 3.54
C LYS A 38 -47.61 -9.72 2.58
N VAL A 39 -47.60 -9.34 1.31
CA VAL A 39 -46.61 -9.88 0.37
C VAL A 39 -45.27 -9.44 0.90
N ALA A 40 -44.60 -10.34 1.60
CA ALA A 40 -43.18 -10.23 1.90
C ALA A 40 -42.53 -10.24 0.53
N GLN A 41 -42.14 -9.08 0.05
CA GLN A 41 -41.18 -8.94 -1.02
C GLN A 41 -39.88 -9.57 -0.47
N SER A 42 -39.64 -10.84 -0.75
CA SER A 42 -38.32 -11.41 -0.64
C SER A 42 -37.48 -10.65 -1.66
N THR A 43 -36.71 -9.70 -1.20
CA THR A 43 -35.56 -9.20 -1.94
C THR A 43 -34.64 -10.39 -2.13
N VAL A 44 -34.75 -11.08 -3.26
CA VAL A 44 -33.71 -11.95 -3.76
C VAL A 44 -32.52 -11.01 -3.91
N ALA A 45 -31.56 -11.11 -2.98
CA ALA A 45 -30.27 -10.46 -3.15
C ALA A 45 -29.76 -10.96 -4.51
N SER A 46 -29.64 -10.07 -5.48
CA SER A 46 -29.04 -10.40 -6.77
C SER A 46 -27.64 -10.90 -6.47
N GLU A 47 -27.31 -12.11 -6.95
CA GLU A 47 -25.92 -12.58 -6.88
C GLU A 47 -25.03 -11.49 -7.49
N GLU A 48 -23.92 -11.16 -6.79
CA GLU A 48 -22.93 -10.21 -7.32
C GLU A 48 -22.38 -10.77 -8.65
N GLU A 49 -22.08 -9.85 -9.56
CA GLU A 49 -21.34 -10.21 -10.78
C GLU A 49 -20.05 -10.93 -10.40
N LYS A 50 -19.68 -11.96 -11.14
CA LYS A 50 -18.44 -12.73 -10.88
C LYS A 50 -17.19 -11.97 -11.35
N ILE A 51 -17.01 -10.79 -10.81
CA ILE A 51 -15.89 -9.87 -11.08
C ILE A 51 -15.32 -9.41 -9.73
N LEU A 52 -14.01 -9.23 -9.71
CA LEU A 52 -13.29 -8.64 -8.58
C LEU A 52 -12.19 -7.72 -9.09
N ASN A 53 -12.22 -6.46 -8.67
CA ASN A 53 -11.21 -5.48 -9.05
C ASN A 53 -10.30 -5.18 -7.86
N ILE A 54 -9.01 -5.47 -7.98
CA ILE A 54 -7.99 -5.31 -6.95
C ILE A 54 -7.01 -4.23 -7.36
N TYR A 55 -6.64 -3.35 -6.43
CA TYR A 55 -5.59 -2.35 -6.59
C TYR A 55 -4.54 -2.51 -5.50
N ASN A 56 -3.40 -3.04 -5.87
CA ASN A 56 -2.33 -3.41 -4.98
C ASN A 56 -0.99 -2.80 -5.43
N TRP A 57 0.06 -3.06 -4.69
CA TRP A 57 1.43 -2.66 -5.02
C TRP A 57 1.98 -3.50 -6.19
N SER A 58 2.93 -2.93 -6.90
CA SER A 58 3.69 -3.66 -7.93
C SER A 58 4.50 -4.80 -7.28
N ASP A 59 4.68 -5.92 -8.00
CA ASP A 59 5.51 -7.05 -7.57
C ASP A 59 5.15 -7.63 -6.19
N TYR A 60 3.84 -7.69 -5.84
CA TYR A 60 3.39 -7.94 -4.46
C TYR A 60 2.38 -9.07 -4.32
N ILE A 61 2.40 -10.03 -5.25
CA ILE A 61 1.54 -11.23 -5.25
C ILE A 61 2.25 -12.39 -5.96
N ALA A 62 1.97 -13.63 -5.56
CA ALA A 62 2.48 -14.80 -6.28
C ALA A 62 1.73 -14.99 -7.61
N PRO A 63 2.43 -15.42 -8.68
CA PRO A 63 1.86 -15.46 -10.05
C PRO A 63 0.60 -16.32 -10.17
N ASP A 64 0.51 -17.41 -9.42
CA ASP A 64 -0.58 -18.38 -9.48
C ASP A 64 -1.78 -18.05 -8.55
N THR A 65 -1.62 -17.07 -7.64
CA THR A 65 -2.65 -16.73 -6.65
C THR A 65 -3.98 -16.35 -7.29
N ILE A 66 -3.95 -15.48 -8.31
CA ILE A 66 -5.14 -15.03 -9.02
C ILE A 66 -5.74 -16.17 -9.83
N GLU A 67 -4.93 -16.89 -10.59
CA GLU A 67 -5.39 -17.99 -11.44
C GLU A 67 -6.08 -19.09 -10.61
N ASN A 68 -5.50 -19.45 -9.46
CA ASN A 68 -6.06 -20.45 -8.56
C ASN A 68 -7.38 -19.98 -7.93
N PHE A 69 -7.47 -18.71 -7.51
CA PHE A 69 -8.71 -18.12 -7.02
C PHE A 69 -9.81 -18.11 -8.11
N GLU A 70 -9.48 -17.71 -9.34
CA GLU A 70 -10.42 -17.72 -10.46
C GLU A 70 -10.93 -19.13 -10.79
N LYS A 71 -10.03 -20.13 -10.78
CA LYS A 71 -10.39 -21.54 -11.01
C LYS A 71 -11.35 -22.08 -9.95
N GLU A 72 -11.12 -21.71 -8.69
CA GLU A 72 -11.91 -22.19 -7.56
C GLU A 72 -13.29 -21.55 -7.50
N THR A 73 -13.38 -20.24 -7.76
CA THR A 73 -14.60 -19.45 -7.52
C THR A 73 -15.39 -19.13 -8.78
N GLY A 74 -14.75 -19.16 -9.93
CA GLY A 74 -15.29 -18.66 -11.19
C GLY A 74 -15.38 -17.14 -11.27
N ILE A 75 -14.82 -16.40 -10.28
CA ILE A 75 -14.77 -14.94 -10.24
C ILE A 75 -13.57 -14.47 -11.06
N LYS A 76 -13.80 -13.55 -11.99
CA LYS A 76 -12.73 -12.96 -12.80
C LYS A 76 -12.09 -11.80 -12.08
N VAL A 77 -10.77 -11.81 -11.93
CA VAL A 77 -10.00 -10.80 -11.24
C VAL A 77 -9.35 -9.84 -12.22
N ARG A 78 -9.61 -8.54 -12.05
CA ARG A 78 -8.81 -7.48 -12.60
C ARG A 78 -7.85 -6.97 -11.52
N TYR A 79 -6.56 -7.05 -11.81
CA TYR A 79 -5.50 -6.67 -10.88
C TYR A 79 -4.70 -5.50 -11.47
N ASP A 80 -4.85 -4.33 -10.86
CA ASP A 80 -4.12 -3.12 -11.24
C ASP A 80 -3.12 -2.77 -10.11
N VAL A 81 -2.05 -2.03 -10.44
CA VAL A 81 -0.98 -1.72 -9.49
C VAL A 81 -0.76 -0.23 -9.30
N PHE A 82 -0.16 0.13 -8.15
CA PHE A 82 0.28 1.49 -7.83
C PHE A 82 1.64 1.45 -7.12
N ASP A 83 2.32 2.60 -7.08
CA ASP A 83 3.69 2.72 -6.56
C ASP A 83 3.80 3.60 -5.31
N SER A 84 2.71 4.23 -4.85
CA SER A 84 2.71 5.02 -3.62
C SER A 84 1.32 5.15 -2.98
N ASN A 85 1.30 5.27 -1.64
CA ASN A 85 0.08 5.54 -0.90
C ASN A 85 -0.58 6.86 -1.30
N GLU A 86 0.20 7.85 -1.75
CA GLU A 86 -0.30 9.15 -2.22
C GLU A 86 -1.20 8.96 -3.45
N ILE A 87 -0.79 8.10 -4.39
CA ILE A 87 -1.57 7.77 -5.60
C ILE A 87 -2.87 7.05 -5.20
N LEU A 88 -2.78 6.03 -4.35
CA LEU A 88 -3.94 5.31 -3.84
C LEU A 88 -4.90 6.25 -3.11
N HIS A 89 -4.39 7.09 -2.20
CA HIS A 89 -5.21 8.01 -1.42
C HIS A 89 -5.94 9.04 -2.30
N ALA A 90 -5.26 9.61 -3.28
CA ALA A 90 -5.87 10.52 -4.24
C ALA A 90 -7.04 9.86 -5.00
N LYS A 91 -6.87 8.58 -5.40
CA LYS A 91 -7.91 7.80 -6.06
C LYS A 91 -9.12 7.55 -5.13
N LEU A 92 -8.88 7.19 -3.87
CA LEU A 92 -9.93 6.96 -2.87
C LEU A 92 -10.76 8.24 -2.60
N ILE A 93 -10.10 9.40 -2.45
CA ILE A 93 -10.78 10.69 -2.24
C ILE A 93 -11.63 11.10 -3.45
N ALA A 94 -11.16 10.80 -4.65
CA ALA A 94 -11.89 11.13 -5.89
C ALA A 94 -13.21 10.36 -6.01
N LYS A 95 -13.37 9.27 -5.23
CA LYS A 95 -14.52 8.34 -5.27
C LYS A 95 -14.71 7.66 -6.64
N ASN A 96 -15.65 6.73 -6.72
CA ASN A 96 -15.85 5.88 -7.90
C ASN A 96 -14.53 5.23 -8.33
N THR A 97 -13.86 4.62 -7.36
CA THR A 97 -12.55 4.00 -7.56
C THR A 97 -12.57 2.90 -8.60
N GLY A 98 -13.69 2.18 -8.70
CA GLY A 98 -13.85 1.01 -9.56
C GLY A 98 -13.19 -0.24 -8.98
N TYR A 99 -12.65 -0.17 -7.76
CA TYR A 99 -12.02 -1.29 -7.08
C TYR A 99 -12.87 -1.84 -5.94
N ASP A 100 -12.70 -3.14 -5.68
CA ASP A 100 -13.37 -3.87 -4.61
C ASP A 100 -12.42 -4.18 -3.45
N ILE A 101 -11.13 -4.26 -3.73
CA ILE A 101 -10.05 -4.35 -2.74
C ILE A 101 -8.96 -3.34 -3.09
N VAL A 102 -8.47 -2.66 -2.05
CA VAL A 102 -7.28 -1.82 -2.11
C VAL A 102 -6.33 -2.18 -0.98
N VAL A 103 -5.02 -1.91 -1.15
CA VAL A 103 -4.00 -2.31 -0.18
C VAL A 103 -3.17 -1.12 0.30
N PRO A 104 -3.76 -0.23 1.15
CA PRO A 104 -3.01 0.87 1.75
C PRO A 104 -2.08 0.38 2.86
N SER A 105 -0.98 1.12 3.09
CA SER A 105 -0.19 0.94 4.30
C SER A 105 -0.90 1.50 5.53
N SER A 106 -0.67 0.89 6.67
CA SER A 106 -1.35 1.15 7.95
C SER A 106 -1.34 2.63 8.38
N ASN A 107 -0.24 3.35 8.14
CA ASN A 107 -0.10 4.78 8.44
C ASN A 107 -1.03 5.68 7.60
N TRP A 108 -1.49 5.22 6.45
CA TRP A 108 -2.48 5.89 5.61
C TRP A 108 -3.90 5.40 5.90
N ALA A 109 -4.05 4.10 6.19
CA ALA A 109 -5.33 3.45 6.40
C ALA A 109 -6.15 4.10 7.52
N LYS A 110 -5.50 4.53 8.62
CA LYS A 110 -6.20 5.21 9.73
C LYS A 110 -6.98 6.44 9.27
N GLN A 111 -6.35 7.34 8.52
CA GLN A 111 -7.03 8.52 7.99
C GLN A 111 -8.13 8.16 6.98
N GLN A 112 -7.92 7.10 6.23
CA GLN A 112 -8.89 6.62 5.24
C GLN A 112 -10.13 6.03 5.94
N ILE A 113 -9.95 5.32 7.07
CA ILE A 113 -11.04 4.87 7.93
C ILE A 113 -11.80 6.06 8.52
N GLU A 114 -11.08 7.01 9.12
CA GLU A 114 -11.66 8.23 9.70
C GLU A 114 -12.41 9.07 8.65
N GLY A 115 -11.94 9.06 7.41
CA GLY A 115 -12.57 9.70 6.26
C GLY A 115 -13.76 8.94 5.67
N GLY A 116 -14.10 7.76 6.22
CA GLY A 116 -15.21 6.93 5.74
C GLY A 116 -14.97 6.35 4.33
N LEU A 117 -13.71 6.11 3.97
CA LEU A 117 -13.33 5.62 2.65
C LEU A 117 -13.41 4.09 2.52
N PHE A 118 -13.64 3.36 3.64
CA PHE A 118 -13.73 1.90 3.66
C PHE A 118 -15.05 1.40 4.26
N GLN A 119 -15.46 0.22 3.83
CA GLN A 119 -16.53 -0.55 4.44
C GLN A 119 -15.99 -1.36 5.62
N LYS A 120 -16.84 -1.65 6.61
CA LYS A 120 -16.51 -2.62 7.64
C LYS A 120 -16.49 -4.03 7.08
N LEU A 121 -15.54 -4.81 7.56
CA LEU A 121 -15.45 -6.23 7.22
C LEU A 121 -16.57 -7.02 7.90
N ASP A 122 -17.20 -7.91 7.15
CA ASP A 122 -18.08 -8.94 7.70
C ASP A 122 -17.23 -10.15 8.13
N LYS A 123 -16.83 -10.15 9.39
CA LYS A 123 -15.99 -11.21 9.95
C LYS A 123 -16.63 -12.61 9.91
N THR A 124 -17.96 -12.69 9.75
CA THR A 124 -18.64 -14.00 9.61
C THR A 124 -18.27 -14.70 8.30
N LYS A 125 -17.81 -13.95 7.30
CA LYS A 125 -17.32 -14.45 6.00
C LYS A 125 -15.84 -14.79 6.01
N LEU A 126 -15.10 -14.40 7.05
CA LEU A 126 -13.66 -14.53 7.15
C LEU A 126 -13.28 -15.71 8.06
N THR A 127 -13.62 -16.93 7.64
CA THR A 127 -13.42 -18.16 8.44
C THR A 127 -11.95 -18.47 8.72
N ASN A 128 -11.03 -17.93 7.90
CA ASN A 128 -9.59 -18.07 8.05
C ASN A 128 -8.96 -16.97 8.94
N TRP A 129 -9.75 -16.05 9.50
CA TRP A 129 -9.30 -15.02 10.46
C TRP A 129 -8.49 -15.60 11.62
N LYS A 130 -8.87 -16.79 12.10
CA LYS A 130 -8.21 -17.53 13.19
C LYS A 130 -6.74 -17.88 12.92
N ASN A 131 -6.30 -17.82 11.67
CA ASN A 131 -4.93 -18.12 11.26
C ASN A 131 -3.98 -16.92 11.45
N LEU A 132 -4.55 -15.71 11.66
CA LEU A 132 -3.76 -14.49 11.82
C LEU A 132 -3.04 -14.46 13.17
N ASP A 133 -1.88 -13.86 13.19
CA ASP A 133 -1.06 -13.65 14.39
C ASP A 133 -1.70 -12.61 15.31
N GLU A 134 -1.90 -12.98 16.58
CA GLU A 134 -2.52 -12.09 17.57
C GLU A 134 -1.67 -10.86 17.89
N GLY A 135 -0.34 -10.98 17.78
CA GLY A 135 0.60 -9.86 17.97
C GLY A 135 0.43 -8.80 16.88
N ILE A 136 0.30 -9.25 15.62
CA ILE A 136 0.02 -8.37 14.48
C ILE A 136 -1.36 -7.71 14.62
N LEU A 137 -2.40 -8.48 14.93
CA LEU A 137 -3.75 -7.94 15.16
C LEU A 137 -3.75 -6.89 16.28
N LYS A 138 -2.99 -7.10 17.35
CA LYS A 138 -2.86 -6.15 18.46
C LYS A 138 -2.14 -4.87 18.03
N GLN A 139 -1.11 -4.96 17.22
CA GLN A 139 -0.44 -3.77 16.67
C GLN A 139 -1.37 -2.96 15.75
N MET A 140 -2.21 -3.64 14.98
CA MET A 140 -3.20 -3.00 14.11
C MET A 140 -4.29 -2.24 14.87
N GLU A 141 -4.57 -2.55 16.14
CA GLU A 141 -5.57 -1.81 16.93
C GLU A 141 -5.27 -0.31 17.11
N GLY A 142 -4.01 0.08 16.99
CA GLY A 142 -3.62 1.51 16.98
C GLY A 142 -4.11 2.28 15.75
N VAL A 143 -4.39 1.55 14.68
CA VAL A 143 -4.86 2.07 13.38
C VAL A 143 -6.34 1.81 13.19
N ASP A 144 -6.78 0.59 13.44
CA ASP A 144 -8.15 0.07 13.26
C ASP A 144 -8.65 -0.59 14.56
N PRO A 145 -9.19 0.16 15.53
CA PRO A 145 -9.65 -0.38 16.79
C PRO A 145 -10.67 -1.51 16.61
N GLY A 146 -10.33 -2.69 17.15
CA GLY A 146 -11.11 -3.92 17.00
C GLY A 146 -10.97 -4.58 15.62
N ASN A 147 -10.01 -4.15 14.80
CA ASN A 147 -9.74 -4.71 13.47
C ASN A 147 -11.02 -4.84 12.62
N GLN A 148 -11.75 -3.72 12.46
CA GLN A 148 -13.08 -3.74 11.82
C GLN A 148 -13.03 -3.52 10.31
N TYR A 149 -11.97 -2.91 9.78
CA TYR A 149 -11.88 -2.47 8.38
C TYR A 149 -10.74 -3.13 7.61
N LEU A 150 -9.69 -3.57 8.31
CA LEU A 150 -8.42 -3.97 7.73
C LEU A 150 -8.08 -5.43 8.01
N VAL A 151 -7.47 -6.08 7.03
CA VAL A 151 -6.71 -7.33 7.19
C VAL A 151 -5.30 -7.08 6.71
N ASP A 152 -4.30 -7.34 7.53
CA ASP A 152 -2.91 -7.22 7.11
C ASP A 152 -2.63 -8.18 5.94
N TRP A 153 -1.98 -7.66 4.89
CA TRP A 153 -1.54 -8.40 3.72
C TRP A 153 -0.14 -8.92 3.94
N MET A 154 0.80 -8.02 4.14
CA MET A 154 2.20 -8.27 4.42
C MET A 154 2.75 -7.13 5.28
N TRP A 155 3.82 -7.38 6.02
CA TRP A 155 4.51 -6.36 6.77
C TRP A 155 6.01 -6.36 6.51
N SER A 156 6.65 -5.21 6.68
CA SER A 156 8.09 -5.03 6.52
C SER A 156 8.52 -3.72 7.21
N TYR A 157 9.72 -3.25 6.88
CA TYR A 157 10.26 -2.00 7.41
C TYR A 157 11.14 -1.30 6.37
N ASN A 158 11.28 0.02 6.51
CA ASN A 158 12.20 0.80 5.69
C ASN A 158 13.64 0.55 6.13
N THR A 159 14.54 0.38 5.16
CA THR A 159 15.95 0.11 5.42
C THR A 159 16.85 0.51 4.26
N VAL A 160 18.10 0.08 4.33
CA VAL A 160 19.12 0.27 3.29
C VAL A 160 19.48 -1.09 2.69
N GLY A 161 19.29 -1.21 1.38
CA GLY A 161 19.77 -2.33 0.60
C GLY A 161 21.11 -2.02 -0.06
N ILE A 162 21.99 -2.99 -0.10
CA ILE A 162 23.32 -2.83 -0.69
C ILE A 162 23.67 -3.99 -1.62
N ASN A 163 24.45 -3.68 -2.65
CA ASN A 163 25.31 -4.65 -3.29
C ASN A 163 26.65 -4.63 -2.52
N GLU A 164 26.88 -5.64 -1.70
CA GLU A 164 27.98 -5.65 -0.74
C GLU A 164 29.36 -5.47 -1.41
N ASP A 165 29.59 -6.13 -2.53
CA ASP A 165 30.88 -6.08 -3.24
C ASP A 165 31.14 -4.71 -3.85
N LYS A 166 30.13 -4.12 -4.48
CA LYS A 166 30.22 -2.77 -5.06
C LYS A 166 30.39 -1.69 -3.99
N VAL A 167 29.68 -1.84 -2.87
CA VAL A 167 29.81 -0.91 -1.73
C VAL A 167 31.21 -0.99 -1.13
N LYS A 168 31.75 -2.20 -0.87
CA LYS A 168 33.11 -2.39 -0.39
C LYS A 168 34.14 -1.77 -1.36
N ALA A 169 33.99 -2.02 -2.64
CA ALA A 169 34.88 -1.44 -3.67
C ALA A 169 34.81 0.10 -3.68
N ALA A 170 33.62 0.69 -3.57
CA ALA A 170 33.45 2.14 -3.57
C ALA A 170 33.94 2.83 -2.29
N LEU A 171 33.82 2.17 -1.14
CA LEU A 171 34.31 2.67 0.15
C LEU A 171 35.83 2.60 0.27
N GLY A 172 36.49 1.63 -0.39
CA GLY A 172 37.93 1.39 -0.29
C GLY A 172 38.31 1.10 1.17
N ASP A 173 39.29 1.84 1.70
CA ASP A 173 39.76 1.68 3.07
C ASP A 173 38.79 2.23 4.14
N THR A 174 37.68 2.87 3.75
CA THR A 174 36.67 3.35 4.69
C THR A 174 35.85 2.17 5.23
N PRO A 175 35.82 1.94 6.55
CA PRO A 175 35.04 0.84 7.09
C PRO A 175 33.53 1.06 6.87
N MET A 176 32.78 -0.04 6.81
CA MET A 176 31.32 0.03 6.88
C MET A 176 30.87 0.76 8.14
N PRO A 177 29.82 1.60 8.05
CA PRO A 177 29.33 2.30 9.23
C PRO A 177 28.64 1.34 10.20
N ASP A 178 28.64 1.67 11.47
CA ASP A 178 27.91 0.93 12.51
C ASP A 178 26.39 0.99 12.32
N ASN A 179 25.89 2.14 11.81
CA ASN A 179 24.50 2.32 11.50
C ASN A 179 24.29 2.36 9.98
N ALA A 180 23.49 1.44 9.45
CA ALA A 180 23.21 1.33 8.02
C ALA A 180 22.69 2.65 7.41
N TRP A 181 21.97 3.47 8.19
CA TRP A 181 21.46 4.76 7.75
C TRP A 181 22.55 5.73 7.25
N ASP A 182 23.78 5.59 7.74
CA ASP A 182 24.90 6.43 7.28
C ASP A 182 25.21 6.24 5.79
N LEU A 183 24.91 5.07 5.23
CA LEU A 183 25.12 4.82 3.79
C LEU A 183 24.25 5.67 2.88
N VAL A 184 23.16 6.22 3.39
CA VAL A 184 22.21 7.02 2.61
C VAL A 184 22.06 8.46 3.14
N PHE A 185 22.33 8.73 4.43
CA PHE A 185 22.11 10.04 5.03
C PHE A 185 23.39 10.79 5.44
N ASN A 186 24.55 10.12 5.44
CA ASN A 186 25.83 10.73 5.80
C ASN A 186 26.65 11.07 4.55
N PRO A 187 26.97 12.37 4.29
CA PRO A 187 27.76 12.78 3.12
C PRO A 187 29.15 12.10 3.01
N THR A 188 29.74 11.70 4.15
CA THR A 188 31.03 10.98 4.18
C THR A 188 30.97 9.69 3.40
N TYR A 189 29.87 8.94 3.53
CA TYR A 189 29.64 7.67 2.82
C TYR A 189 29.03 7.90 1.44
N THR A 190 27.97 8.71 1.35
CA THR A 190 27.25 8.87 0.08
C THR A 190 28.10 9.50 -1.03
N SER A 191 29.08 10.35 -0.67
CA SER A 191 30.01 10.93 -1.66
C SER A 191 30.90 9.87 -2.34
N LYS A 192 31.27 8.82 -1.62
CA LYS A 192 32.02 7.66 -2.16
C LYS A 192 31.12 6.73 -2.97
N LEU A 193 29.94 6.44 -2.44
CA LEU A 193 28.96 5.55 -3.04
C LEU A 193 28.28 6.12 -4.30
N LYS A 194 28.38 7.44 -4.53
CA LYS A 194 27.88 8.10 -5.74
C LYS A 194 28.38 7.42 -7.02
N SER A 195 29.61 6.93 -7.03
CA SER A 195 30.22 6.30 -8.22
C SER A 195 29.54 5.01 -8.65
N CYS A 196 29.04 4.21 -7.71
CA CYS A 196 28.31 2.96 -7.99
C CYS A 196 26.79 3.14 -7.99
N GLY A 197 26.28 4.31 -7.57
CA GLY A 197 24.88 4.71 -7.66
C GLY A 197 24.07 4.47 -6.40
N ILE A 198 23.34 5.50 -5.98
CA ILE A 198 22.41 5.49 -4.85
C ILE A 198 21.01 5.80 -5.37
N THR A 199 20.03 4.99 -4.98
CA THR A 199 18.61 5.20 -5.29
C THR A 199 17.81 5.45 -4.01
N PHE A 200 16.85 6.34 -4.07
CA PHE A 200 15.88 6.60 -3.01
C PHE A 200 14.48 6.25 -3.49
N LEU A 201 13.61 5.87 -2.56
CA LEU A 201 12.17 5.79 -2.80
C LEU A 201 11.62 7.14 -3.30
N ASP A 202 10.67 7.08 -4.19
CA ASP A 202 9.92 8.26 -4.66
C ASP A 202 8.63 8.45 -3.85
N THR A 203 8.78 8.39 -2.52
CA THR A 203 7.71 8.50 -1.54
C THR A 203 8.06 9.57 -0.51
N PRO A 204 7.39 10.74 -0.54
CA PRO A 204 7.68 11.85 0.38
C PRO A 204 7.66 11.44 1.85
N THR A 205 6.64 10.67 2.24
CA THR A 205 6.41 10.23 3.62
C THR A 205 7.57 9.38 4.12
N ASP A 206 7.90 8.30 3.41
CA ASP A 206 8.96 7.36 3.82
C ASP A 206 10.32 8.05 3.96
N VAL A 207 10.68 8.90 2.98
CA VAL A 207 11.98 9.58 2.98
C VAL A 207 12.12 10.52 4.17
N PHE A 208 11.07 11.31 4.47
CA PHE A 208 11.15 12.27 5.58
C PHE A 208 11.04 11.60 6.94
N GLN A 209 10.24 10.57 7.09
CA GLN A 209 10.17 9.79 8.32
C GLN A 209 11.53 9.15 8.64
N ALA A 210 12.19 8.51 7.68
CA ALA A 210 13.51 7.93 7.88
C ALA A 210 14.58 8.99 8.19
N ALA A 211 14.52 10.15 7.53
CA ALA A 211 15.42 11.27 7.81
C ALA A 211 15.24 11.82 9.23
N LEU A 212 13.99 11.97 9.68
CA LEU A 212 13.67 12.38 11.07
C LEU A 212 14.17 11.34 12.08
N HIS A 213 13.92 10.06 11.82
CA HIS A 213 14.40 8.95 12.65
C HIS A 213 15.94 8.98 12.77
N TYR A 214 16.64 9.11 11.65
CA TYR A 214 18.09 9.21 11.62
C TYR A 214 18.63 10.39 12.45
N LEU A 215 17.92 11.51 12.46
CA LEU A 215 18.28 12.70 13.26
C LEU A 215 17.87 12.60 14.73
N GLY A 216 17.26 11.50 15.18
CA GLY A 216 16.71 11.35 16.52
C GLY A 216 15.54 12.28 16.83
N LYS A 217 14.81 12.71 15.78
CA LYS A 217 13.62 13.55 15.89
C LYS A 217 12.36 12.70 15.97
N PRO A 218 11.26 13.23 16.54
CA PRO A 218 9.98 12.56 16.48
C PRO A 218 9.56 12.33 15.02
N VAL A 219 9.30 11.08 14.66
CA VAL A 219 8.99 10.70 13.26
C VAL A 219 7.67 11.31 12.80
N PHE A 220 6.66 11.33 13.70
CA PHE A 220 5.34 11.91 13.44
C PHE A 220 5.23 13.31 14.08
N THR A 221 6.19 14.19 13.73
CA THR A 221 6.24 15.55 14.27
C THR A 221 5.25 16.49 13.56
N ALA A 222 4.79 17.53 14.29
CA ALA A 222 4.11 18.68 13.69
C ALA A 222 5.05 19.89 13.52
N SER A 223 6.32 19.76 13.93
CA SER A 223 7.30 20.84 13.94
C SER A 223 7.87 21.13 12.55
N ASN A 224 7.67 22.34 12.06
CA ASN A 224 8.31 22.78 10.83
C ASN A 224 9.85 22.81 10.94
N ASP A 225 10.41 23.04 12.12
CA ASP A 225 11.86 23.07 12.35
C ASP A 225 12.45 21.65 12.23
N ASP A 226 11.73 20.61 12.68
CA ASP A 226 12.16 19.22 12.51
C ASP A 226 12.19 18.85 11.02
N TYR A 227 11.14 19.20 10.28
CA TYR A 227 11.11 18.99 8.84
C TYR A 227 12.20 19.79 8.10
N ARG A 228 12.49 21.00 8.59
CA ARG A 228 13.60 21.81 8.06
C ARG A 228 14.93 21.12 8.30
N ALA A 229 15.18 20.64 9.50
CA ALA A 229 16.42 19.92 9.84
C ALA A 229 16.60 18.65 8.96
N ALA A 230 15.52 17.89 8.76
CA ALA A 230 15.53 16.73 7.87
C ALA A 230 15.83 17.15 6.42
N PHE A 231 15.20 18.19 5.91
CA PHE A 231 15.45 18.74 4.57
C PHE A 231 16.90 19.19 4.42
N ASP A 232 17.44 19.96 5.37
CA ASP A 232 18.81 20.46 5.30
C ASP A 232 19.85 19.32 5.33
N MET A 233 19.57 18.23 6.03
CA MET A 233 20.40 17.02 6.00
C MET A 233 20.27 16.32 4.62
N LEU A 234 19.05 16.12 4.13
CA LEU A 234 18.80 15.49 2.84
C LEU A 234 19.44 16.25 1.69
N MET A 235 19.44 17.59 1.72
CA MET A 235 20.10 18.42 0.71
C MET A 235 21.61 18.22 0.65
N LYS A 236 22.27 17.83 1.74
CA LYS A 236 23.71 17.52 1.75
C LYS A 236 24.04 16.25 0.97
N VAL A 237 23.13 15.26 0.97
CA VAL A 237 23.30 14.00 0.25
C VAL A 237 22.67 14.02 -1.16
N ARG A 238 21.78 14.98 -1.45
CA ARG A 238 21.08 15.08 -2.74
C ARG A 238 22.02 15.00 -3.97
N PRO A 239 23.20 15.67 -4.00
CA PRO A 239 24.13 15.59 -5.15
C PRO A 239 24.71 14.20 -5.41
N HIS A 240 24.56 13.28 -4.46
CA HIS A 240 25.08 11.91 -4.54
C HIS A 240 23.99 10.91 -4.98
N ILE A 241 22.71 11.30 -4.97
CA ILE A 241 21.59 10.43 -5.34
C ILE A 241 21.45 10.39 -6.86
N LYS A 242 21.53 9.19 -7.43
CA LYS A 242 21.41 8.95 -8.87
C LYS A 242 19.97 9.15 -9.36
N LYS A 243 18.99 8.58 -8.63
CA LYS A 243 17.57 8.70 -8.98
C LYS A 243 16.64 8.44 -7.80
N PHE A 244 15.40 8.82 -7.98
CA PHE A 244 14.25 8.48 -7.13
C PHE A 244 13.38 7.50 -7.90
N ASN A 245 13.13 6.32 -7.35
CA ASN A 245 12.43 5.26 -8.06
C ASN A 245 11.87 4.21 -7.09
N SER A 246 10.58 4.19 -6.88
CA SER A 246 9.92 3.16 -6.07
C SER A 246 9.61 1.91 -6.89
N GLY A 247 8.95 2.05 -8.04
CA GLY A 247 8.48 0.92 -8.83
C GLY A 247 9.57 0.16 -9.59
N GLY A 248 10.83 0.66 -9.66
CA GLY A 248 11.91 0.00 -10.39
C GLY A 248 13.18 -0.22 -9.57
N GLN A 249 13.11 -0.03 -8.25
CA GLN A 249 14.30 -0.19 -7.38
C GLN A 249 14.77 -1.65 -7.31
N ILE A 250 13.86 -2.60 -7.37
CA ILE A 250 14.15 -4.04 -7.37
C ILE A 250 15.06 -4.37 -8.56
N GLU A 251 14.64 -4.01 -9.76
CA GLU A 251 15.40 -4.27 -11.00
C GLU A 251 16.73 -3.52 -11.04
N ASP A 252 16.77 -2.28 -10.51
CA ASP A 252 18.01 -1.52 -10.45
C ASP A 252 19.06 -2.18 -9.57
N LEU A 253 18.64 -2.70 -8.43
CA LEU A 253 19.55 -3.38 -7.49
C LEU A 253 19.90 -4.77 -8.02
N ALA A 254 18.92 -5.57 -8.47
CA ALA A 254 19.09 -6.91 -9.01
C ALA A 254 20.01 -6.93 -10.24
N GLY A 255 19.86 -5.95 -11.13
CA GLY A 255 20.70 -5.78 -12.32
C GLY A 255 22.05 -5.10 -12.05
N GLY A 256 22.32 -4.67 -10.82
CA GLY A 256 23.56 -3.99 -10.43
C GLY A 256 23.74 -2.59 -11.00
N ASN A 257 22.67 -1.92 -11.41
CA ASN A 257 22.65 -0.54 -11.90
C ASN A 257 22.90 0.48 -10.79
N VAL A 258 22.66 0.07 -9.54
CA VAL A 258 22.96 0.81 -8.31
C VAL A 258 23.58 -0.13 -7.29
N CYS A 259 24.32 0.44 -6.34
CA CYS A 259 24.94 -0.34 -5.27
C CYS A 259 24.29 -0.11 -3.91
N VAL A 260 23.50 0.96 -3.75
CA VAL A 260 22.78 1.29 -2.53
C VAL A 260 21.37 1.74 -2.89
N THR A 261 20.41 1.26 -2.14
CA THR A 261 19.03 1.77 -2.18
C THR A 261 18.53 2.08 -0.77
N TYR A 262 17.90 3.22 -0.59
CA TYR A 262 16.96 3.45 0.49
C TYR A 262 15.61 2.87 0.05
N GLY A 263 15.14 1.84 0.73
CA GLY A 263 13.98 1.07 0.26
C GLY A 263 13.28 0.27 1.35
N TRP A 264 12.42 -0.63 0.94
CA TRP A 264 11.70 -1.57 1.78
C TRP A 264 12.47 -2.90 1.85
N ALA A 265 12.56 -3.50 3.04
CA ALA A 265 13.36 -4.71 3.25
C ALA A 265 12.90 -5.88 2.35
N GLY A 266 11.59 -6.03 2.15
CA GLY A 266 11.04 -7.05 1.25
C GLY A 266 11.50 -6.87 -0.19
N ASP A 267 11.42 -5.66 -0.75
CA ASP A 267 11.88 -5.37 -2.11
C ASP A 267 13.37 -5.64 -2.30
N ILE A 268 14.18 -5.34 -1.27
CA ILE A 268 15.62 -5.61 -1.32
C ILE A 268 15.88 -7.12 -1.35
N ASN A 269 15.13 -7.89 -0.56
CA ASN A 269 15.22 -9.35 -0.58
C ASN A 269 14.70 -9.94 -1.90
N LEU A 270 13.65 -9.35 -2.49
CA LEU A 270 13.15 -9.72 -3.81
C LEU A 270 14.19 -9.41 -4.91
N ALA A 271 14.88 -8.28 -4.81
CA ALA A 271 16.00 -7.97 -5.70
C ALA A 271 17.12 -9.02 -5.58
N ARG A 272 17.44 -9.52 -4.38
CA ARG A 272 18.39 -10.61 -4.16
C ARG A 272 17.90 -11.89 -4.86
N LYS A 273 16.65 -12.28 -4.65
CA LYS A 273 16.02 -13.45 -5.28
C LYS A 273 16.12 -13.35 -6.81
N ARG A 274 15.68 -12.22 -7.39
CA ARG A 274 15.77 -11.99 -8.86
C ARG A 274 17.20 -12.00 -9.40
N SER A 275 18.16 -11.46 -8.65
CA SER A 275 19.56 -11.51 -9.04
C SER A 275 20.07 -12.94 -9.16
N ILE A 276 19.70 -13.82 -8.22
CA ILE A 276 20.06 -15.24 -8.24
C ILE A 276 19.39 -15.96 -9.42
N GLU A 277 18.07 -15.77 -9.60
CA GLU A 277 17.29 -16.38 -10.69
C GLU A 277 17.83 -15.98 -12.07
N ASN A 278 18.17 -14.69 -12.24
CA ASN A 278 18.71 -14.15 -13.48
C ASN A 278 20.23 -14.41 -13.66
N LYS A 279 20.89 -15.10 -12.72
CA LYS A 279 22.34 -15.35 -12.72
C LYS A 279 23.16 -14.06 -12.87
N ALA A 280 22.66 -12.97 -12.28
CA ALA A 280 23.31 -11.65 -12.32
C ALA A 280 24.43 -11.51 -11.30
N GLU A 281 24.60 -12.50 -10.40
CA GLU A 281 25.68 -12.61 -9.41
C GLU A 281 25.88 -11.35 -8.54
N GLN A 282 24.78 -10.62 -8.26
CA GLN A 282 24.86 -9.46 -7.37
C GLN A 282 24.70 -9.93 -5.91
N ASN A 283 25.70 -9.62 -5.08
CA ASN A 283 25.66 -9.91 -3.64
C ASN A 283 24.80 -8.86 -2.90
N ILE A 284 23.48 -9.07 -2.91
CA ILE A 284 22.51 -8.12 -2.38
C ILE A 284 22.14 -8.49 -0.93
N VAL A 285 22.15 -7.48 -0.06
CA VAL A 285 21.83 -7.61 1.37
C VAL A 285 20.89 -6.48 1.79
N ALA A 286 19.79 -6.83 2.45
CA ALA A 286 18.97 -5.89 3.21
C ALA A 286 19.60 -5.76 4.62
N LEU A 287 20.02 -4.55 4.98
CA LEU A 287 20.65 -4.29 6.26
C LEU A 287 19.60 -4.09 7.35
N VAL A 288 19.89 -4.51 8.59
CA VAL A 288 19.08 -4.15 9.75
C VAL A 288 19.75 -2.97 10.44
N PRO A 289 19.17 -1.74 10.38
CA PRO A 289 19.82 -0.58 10.96
C PRO A 289 19.93 -0.70 12.49
N LYS A 290 21.05 -0.27 13.04
CA LYS A 290 21.34 -0.34 14.49
C LYS A 290 20.28 0.36 15.35
N THR A 291 19.70 1.42 14.84
CA THR A 291 18.64 2.20 15.49
C THR A 291 17.23 1.74 15.10
N GLY A 292 17.12 0.63 14.34
CA GLY A 292 15.86 0.16 13.78
C GLY A 292 15.45 0.92 12.51
N GLY A 293 14.37 0.47 11.90
CA GLY A 293 13.68 1.08 10.77
C GLY A 293 12.25 1.47 11.13
N LEU A 294 11.49 1.90 10.16
CA LEU A 294 10.07 2.20 10.35
C LEU A 294 9.25 1.01 9.87
N ILE A 295 8.53 0.38 10.78
CA ILE A 295 7.64 -0.74 10.42
C ILE A 295 6.40 -0.22 9.72
N PHE A 296 5.97 -0.94 8.71
CA PHE A 296 4.67 -0.74 8.06
C PHE A 296 3.97 -2.08 7.87
N MET A 297 2.67 -2.02 7.81
CA MET A 297 1.77 -3.12 7.49
C MET A 297 0.92 -2.68 6.32
N ASP A 298 0.96 -3.44 5.24
CA ASP A 298 0.12 -3.21 4.08
C ASP A 298 -1.16 -4.01 4.24
N THR A 299 -2.30 -3.33 4.14
CA THR A 299 -3.56 -3.86 4.63
C THR A 299 -4.62 -3.93 3.55
N MET A 300 -5.27 -5.09 3.39
CA MET A 300 -6.44 -5.19 2.53
C MET A 300 -7.62 -4.45 3.16
N ALA A 301 -8.24 -3.59 2.38
CA ALA A 301 -9.45 -2.87 2.75
C ALA A 301 -10.47 -2.91 1.60
N ILE A 302 -11.76 -2.85 1.92
CA ILE A 302 -12.86 -2.78 0.94
C ILE A 302 -13.27 -1.32 0.82
N PRO A 303 -13.10 -0.65 -0.34
CA PRO A 303 -13.56 0.72 -0.54
C PRO A 303 -15.04 0.91 -0.23
N ALA A 304 -15.42 2.11 0.26
CA ALA A 304 -16.81 2.42 0.58
C ALA A 304 -17.74 2.34 -0.64
N ASP A 305 -17.19 2.52 -1.84
CA ASP A 305 -17.89 2.48 -3.13
C ASP A 305 -17.67 1.16 -3.90
N ALA A 306 -17.10 0.13 -3.25
CA ALA A 306 -16.91 -1.18 -3.84
C ALA A 306 -18.25 -1.80 -4.28
N LYS A 307 -18.28 -2.36 -5.48
CA LYS A 307 -19.49 -2.95 -6.08
C LYS A 307 -19.65 -4.43 -5.78
N HIS A 308 -18.54 -5.12 -5.47
CA HIS A 308 -18.50 -6.56 -5.24
C HIS A 308 -17.92 -6.91 -3.86
N PRO A 309 -18.52 -6.41 -2.75
CA PRO A 309 -17.98 -6.62 -1.41
C PRO A 309 -18.00 -8.09 -0.95
N ASN A 310 -18.93 -8.93 -1.46
CA ASN A 310 -18.91 -10.36 -1.14
C ASN A 310 -17.75 -11.07 -1.84
N ASN A 311 -17.47 -10.76 -3.10
CA ASN A 311 -16.30 -11.29 -3.81
C ASN A 311 -14.99 -10.83 -3.16
N ALA A 312 -14.96 -9.58 -2.67
CA ALA A 312 -13.83 -9.07 -1.89
C ALA A 312 -13.59 -9.89 -0.61
N HIS A 313 -14.63 -10.18 0.16
CA HIS A 313 -14.51 -11.04 1.35
C HIS A 313 -14.05 -12.46 0.99
N LEU A 314 -14.51 -13.02 -0.13
CA LEU A 314 -14.05 -14.34 -0.59
C LEU A 314 -12.55 -14.33 -0.88
N PHE A 315 -12.04 -13.31 -1.57
CA PHE A 315 -10.61 -13.20 -1.87
C PHE A 315 -9.80 -12.96 -0.59
N ILE A 316 -10.23 -12.05 0.29
CA ILE A 316 -9.56 -11.82 1.57
C ILE A 316 -9.50 -13.11 2.38
N ASN A 317 -10.61 -13.88 2.44
CA ASN A 317 -10.62 -15.17 3.14
C ASN A 317 -9.74 -16.22 2.46
N TYR A 318 -9.65 -16.21 1.12
CA TYR A 318 -8.80 -17.11 0.35
C TYR A 318 -7.31 -16.86 0.65
N VAL A 319 -6.85 -15.62 0.63
CA VAL A 319 -5.43 -15.31 0.88
C VAL A 319 -5.01 -15.51 2.34
N MET A 320 -5.97 -15.57 3.27
CA MET A 320 -5.71 -15.97 4.66
C MET A 320 -5.57 -17.49 4.86
N ARG A 321 -5.63 -18.32 3.82
CA ARG A 321 -5.26 -19.73 3.92
C ARG A 321 -3.75 -19.83 4.13
N PRO A 322 -3.28 -20.71 5.03
CA PRO A 322 -1.85 -20.82 5.35
C PRO A 322 -0.96 -21.03 4.13
N GLU A 323 -1.35 -21.97 3.25
CA GLU A 323 -0.60 -22.31 2.04
C GLU A 323 -0.57 -21.16 1.02
N VAL A 324 -1.65 -20.38 0.92
CA VAL A 324 -1.73 -19.23 0.00
C VAL A 324 -0.89 -18.07 0.52
N ALA A 325 -1.02 -17.75 1.82
CA ALA A 325 -0.21 -16.72 2.46
C ALA A 325 1.29 -17.03 2.35
N ALA A 326 1.68 -18.29 2.58
CA ALA A 326 3.07 -18.73 2.45
C ALA A 326 3.56 -18.65 0.99
N SER A 327 2.75 -19.08 0.01
CA SER A 327 3.11 -18.97 -1.42
C SER A 327 3.40 -17.52 -1.79
N ILE A 328 2.58 -16.56 -1.32
CA ILE A 328 2.83 -15.15 -1.58
C ILE A 328 4.13 -14.70 -0.89
N THR A 329 4.36 -15.04 0.38
CA THR A 329 5.62 -14.72 1.07
C THR A 329 6.84 -15.30 0.36
N ASN A 330 6.76 -16.56 -0.09
CA ASN A 330 7.86 -17.22 -0.81
C ASN A 330 8.18 -16.52 -2.13
N GLU A 331 7.17 -15.91 -2.77
CA GLU A 331 7.38 -15.14 -4.00
C GLU A 331 7.91 -13.74 -3.73
N VAL A 332 7.22 -12.96 -2.87
CA VAL A 332 7.51 -11.53 -2.70
C VAL A 332 8.53 -11.22 -1.60
N THR A 333 8.92 -12.20 -0.80
CA THR A 333 9.92 -12.09 0.29
C THR A 333 9.59 -11.05 1.38
N TYR A 334 8.29 -10.86 1.62
CA TYR A 334 7.75 -10.11 2.75
C TYR A 334 7.20 -11.06 3.81
N ALA A 335 7.24 -10.64 5.08
CA ALA A 335 6.61 -11.39 6.14
C ALA A 335 5.09 -11.25 6.08
N ASN A 336 4.35 -12.37 6.19
CA ASN A 336 2.90 -12.37 6.23
C ASN A 336 2.37 -12.39 7.69
N PRO A 337 1.12 -11.97 7.90
CA PRO A 337 0.50 -11.93 9.22
C PRO A 337 -0.08 -13.27 9.68
N ASN A 338 0.09 -14.33 8.91
CA ASN A 338 -0.57 -15.61 9.11
C ASN A 338 0.37 -16.56 9.85
N LYS A 339 0.13 -16.75 11.15
CA LYS A 339 0.94 -17.63 12.00
C LYS A 339 0.94 -19.09 11.52
N ALA A 340 -0.20 -19.55 11.01
CA ALA A 340 -0.30 -20.92 10.51
C ALA A 340 0.46 -21.13 9.18
N ALA A 341 0.80 -20.05 8.46
CA ALA A 341 1.58 -20.13 7.23
C ALA A 341 3.06 -20.45 7.45
N THR A 342 3.58 -20.25 8.66
CA THR A 342 5.03 -20.36 8.96
C THR A 342 5.62 -21.71 8.56
N GLU A 343 4.84 -22.79 8.67
CA GLU A 343 5.29 -24.15 8.28
C GLU A 343 5.43 -24.35 6.77
N PHE A 344 4.75 -23.52 5.95
CA PHE A 344 4.77 -23.57 4.49
C PHE A 344 5.74 -22.54 3.87
N VAL A 345 6.32 -21.66 4.69
CA VAL A 345 7.32 -20.69 4.23
C VAL A 345 8.66 -21.40 4.01
N ASP A 346 9.31 -21.12 2.89
CA ASP A 346 10.61 -21.67 2.53
C ASP A 346 11.65 -21.41 3.61
N GLU A 347 12.47 -22.43 3.93
CA GLU A 347 13.45 -22.35 5.02
C GLU A 347 14.46 -21.20 4.83
N GLU A 348 14.83 -20.87 3.59
CA GLU A 348 15.72 -19.72 3.31
C GLU A 348 15.08 -18.41 3.73
N ILE A 349 13.79 -18.22 3.45
CA ILE A 349 13.03 -17.00 3.79
C ILE A 349 12.77 -16.95 5.29
N LYS A 350 12.32 -18.05 5.87
CA LYS A 350 12.04 -18.17 7.30
C LYS A 350 13.26 -17.88 8.18
N ASN A 351 14.45 -18.29 7.73
CA ASN A 351 15.70 -18.07 8.43
C ASN A 351 16.39 -16.73 8.08
N ASN A 352 15.86 -15.97 7.14
CA ASN A 352 16.40 -14.67 6.76
C ASN A 352 16.04 -13.60 7.82
N LYS A 353 17.05 -13.12 8.54
CA LYS A 353 16.91 -12.16 9.64
C LYS A 353 16.53 -10.74 9.19
N SER A 354 16.54 -10.46 7.89
CA SER A 354 16.03 -9.20 7.34
C SER A 354 14.57 -9.30 6.89
N ILE A 355 13.97 -10.50 6.91
CA ILE A 355 12.54 -10.72 6.65
C ILE A 355 11.83 -11.01 7.98
N TYR A 356 12.32 -12.02 8.72
CA TYR A 356 11.83 -12.37 10.05
C TYR A 356 12.86 -11.92 11.09
N LEU A 357 12.66 -10.65 11.53
CA LEU A 357 13.54 -9.99 12.50
C LEU A 357 13.53 -10.71 13.86
N SER A 358 14.61 -10.55 14.61
CA SER A 358 14.64 -10.96 16.02
C SER A 358 13.74 -10.05 16.87
N ASP A 359 13.29 -10.55 18.04
CA ASP A 359 12.51 -9.74 18.99
C ASP A 359 13.27 -8.47 19.40
N GLU A 360 14.60 -8.54 19.51
CA GLU A 360 15.47 -7.39 19.81
C GLU A 360 15.41 -6.33 18.70
N ASP A 361 15.41 -6.75 17.43
CA ASP A 361 15.36 -5.83 16.29
C ASP A 361 13.94 -5.28 16.08
N ILE A 362 12.90 -6.10 16.30
CA ILE A 362 11.51 -5.64 16.30
C ILE A 362 11.29 -4.55 17.35
N ALA A 363 11.87 -4.70 18.56
CA ALA A 363 11.75 -3.72 19.62
C ALA A 363 12.39 -2.35 19.31
N LYS A 364 13.30 -2.29 18.31
CA LYS A 364 13.94 -1.05 17.85
C LYS A 364 13.14 -0.37 16.72
N LEU A 365 12.18 -1.06 16.12
CA LEU A 365 11.39 -0.48 15.02
C LEU A 365 10.49 0.64 15.54
N VAL A 366 10.37 1.68 14.73
CA VAL A 366 9.38 2.75 14.97
C VAL A 366 8.01 2.22 14.57
N PRO A 367 7.04 2.17 15.49
CA PRO A 367 5.70 1.69 15.17
C PRO A 367 4.97 2.61 14.19
N PRO A 368 3.94 2.11 13.48
CA PRO A 368 3.14 2.93 12.60
C PRO A 368 2.48 4.09 13.33
N GLY A 369 2.49 5.25 12.73
CA GLY A 369 1.83 6.46 13.23
C GLY A 369 1.21 7.24 12.09
N VAL A 370 0.61 8.39 12.39
CA VAL A 370 -0.09 9.21 11.40
C VAL A 370 0.38 10.65 11.45
N GLU A 371 0.79 11.19 10.31
CA GLU A 371 1.04 12.61 10.17
C GLU A 371 -0.27 13.39 10.06
N SER A 372 -0.27 14.60 10.65
CA SER A 372 -1.33 15.56 10.40
C SER A 372 -1.34 16.02 8.93
N GLN A 373 -2.48 16.53 8.47
CA GLN A 373 -2.60 17.09 7.12
C GLN A 373 -1.61 18.25 6.87
N GLU A 374 -1.33 19.05 7.90
CA GLU A 374 -0.36 20.14 7.84
C GLU A 374 1.07 19.57 7.68
N ALA A 375 1.40 18.55 8.46
CA ALA A 375 2.67 17.83 8.35
C ALA A 375 2.86 17.26 6.92
N LYS A 376 1.86 16.58 6.38
CA LYS A 376 1.89 16.03 5.00
C LYS A 376 2.14 17.12 3.95
N ARG A 377 1.48 18.27 4.05
CA ARG A 377 1.73 19.41 3.13
C ARG A 377 3.15 19.95 3.25
N THR A 378 3.65 20.04 4.47
CA THR A 378 5.01 20.52 4.75
C THR A 378 6.06 19.58 4.19
N LEU A 379 5.97 18.29 4.49
CA LEU A 379 6.93 17.31 3.98
C LEU A 379 6.88 17.19 2.45
N THR A 380 5.70 17.20 1.83
CA THR A 380 5.56 17.15 0.36
C THR A 380 6.25 18.36 -0.30
N ARG A 381 6.09 19.56 0.27
CA ARG A 381 6.77 20.76 -0.22
C ARG A 381 8.29 20.66 -0.13
N PHE A 382 8.82 20.17 1.00
CA PHE A 382 10.25 19.95 1.17
C PHE A 382 10.76 18.82 0.27
N TYR A 383 10.00 17.72 0.15
CA TYR A 383 10.37 16.62 -0.73
C TYR A 383 10.49 17.06 -2.20
N THR A 384 9.56 17.87 -2.69
CA THR A 384 9.61 18.41 -4.06
C THR A 384 10.90 19.19 -4.29
N LYS A 385 11.32 20.02 -3.33
CA LYS A 385 12.59 20.76 -3.39
C LYS A 385 13.80 19.82 -3.31
N PHE A 386 13.76 18.85 -2.40
CA PHE A 386 14.81 17.85 -2.28
C PHE A 386 14.98 17.07 -3.60
N LYS A 387 13.88 16.58 -4.17
CA LYS A 387 13.92 15.82 -5.43
C LYS A 387 14.47 16.64 -6.58
N SER A 388 14.07 17.90 -6.70
CA SER A 388 14.57 18.83 -7.73
C SER A 388 16.00 19.33 -7.47
N GLY A 389 16.47 19.30 -6.23
CA GLY A 389 17.80 19.78 -5.86
C GLY A 389 17.90 21.31 -5.69
N VAL A 390 16.76 21.98 -5.42
CA VAL A 390 16.65 23.45 -5.25
C VAL A 390 15.93 23.84 -3.97
#